data_fd7dc00fd0ad3743c1d2151add9d9e04
#
_entry.id   fd7dc00fd0ad3743c1d2151add9d9e04
#
_cell.length_a   1.000
_cell.length_b   1.000
_cell.length_c   1.000
_cell.angle_alpha   90.00
_cell.angle_beta   90.00
_cell.angle_gamma   90.00
#
_symmetry.space_group_name_H-M   'P 1'
#
loop_
_entity.id
_entity.type
_entity.pdbx_description
1 polymer ?
#
loop_
_entity_poly.entity_id
_entity_poly.type
_entity_poly.pdbx_seq_one_letter_code
_entity_poly.pdbx_strand_id
1 'polypeptide(L)'
;MKTKTALLVGVIVTVSAVASSAQEIRDGLPGTDALPEGTIQVSPLVPGMGEHWANPEDLPLGPIYCVHEGKVVCLEFMMAQEDFSAGKSWSELAGVEGLPAADHVNIGFEPQGHEGYEVPHYDIHMYFLSPEEIAAIK
;
A
#
# COMPACT_ATOMS: atom_id res chain seq x y z
N MET A 1 10.90 44.48 -46.91
CA MET A 1 11.20 43.67 -45.72
C MET A 1 9.95 42.91 -45.33
N LYS A 2 9.94 41.57 -45.47
CA LYS A 2 8.79 40.73 -45.09
C LYS A 2 9.16 39.99 -43.78
N THR A 3 8.58 40.41 -42.68
CA THR A 3 8.73 39.80 -41.37
C THR A 3 7.93 38.48 -41.34
N LYS A 4 8.63 37.36 -41.18
CA LYS A 4 7.98 36.04 -40.95
C LYS A 4 7.76 35.86 -39.44
N THR A 5 6.51 35.90 -39.02
CA THR A 5 6.11 35.55 -37.68
C THR A 5 6.08 34.02 -37.59
N ALA A 6 6.99 33.44 -36.79
CA ALA A 6 6.97 32.02 -36.49
C ALA A 6 5.95 31.77 -35.37
N LEU A 7 4.94 30.98 -35.68
CA LEU A 7 3.94 30.51 -34.70
C LEU A 7 4.56 29.34 -33.91
N LEU A 8 4.85 29.57 -32.64
CA LEU A 8 5.30 28.52 -31.73
C LEU A 8 4.06 27.76 -31.23
N VAL A 9 3.80 26.58 -31.78
CA VAL A 9 2.77 25.68 -31.29
C VAL A 9 3.40 24.93 -30.12
N GLY A 10 3.11 25.35 -28.90
CA GLY A 10 3.47 24.62 -27.69
C GLY A 10 2.60 23.40 -27.53
N VAL A 11 3.19 22.20 -27.57
CA VAL A 11 2.53 20.95 -27.21
C VAL A 11 2.41 20.87 -25.69
N ILE A 12 1.23 21.20 -25.18
CA ILE A 12 0.86 20.90 -23.77
C ILE A 12 -0.16 19.77 -23.83
N VAL A 13 0.31 18.54 -23.86
CA VAL A 13 -0.55 17.38 -23.64
C VAL A 13 0.30 16.29 -23.00
N THR A 14 0.09 15.99 -21.70
CA THR A 14 0.20 14.63 -21.14
C THR A 14 0.01 14.54 -19.63
N VAL A 15 0.05 15.63 -18.85
CA VAL A 15 -0.06 15.53 -17.39
C VAL A 15 -1.47 15.17 -16.93
N SER A 16 -2.50 15.55 -17.67
CA SER A 16 -3.90 15.33 -17.26
C SER A 16 -4.36 13.87 -17.34
N ALA A 17 -3.83 13.07 -18.25
CA ALA A 17 -4.27 11.69 -18.45
C ALA A 17 -3.75 10.73 -17.36
N VAL A 18 -2.52 10.95 -16.89
CA VAL A 18 -1.91 10.15 -15.83
C VAL A 18 -2.57 10.43 -14.48
N ALA A 19 -2.85 11.70 -14.18
CA ALA A 19 -3.55 12.08 -12.95
C ALA A 19 -4.99 11.52 -12.91
N SER A 20 -5.69 11.45 -14.05
CA SER A 20 -7.02 10.85 -14.12
C SER A 20 -7.01 9.35 -13.88
N SER A 21 -6.03 8.61 -14.41
CA SER A 21 -5.92 7.16 -14.21
C SER A 21 -5.56 6.79 -12.77
N ALA A 22 -4.68 7.55 -12.13
CA ALA A 22 -4.32 7.35 -10.72
C ALA A 22 -5.54 7.58 -9.80
N GLN A 23 -6.33 8.63 -10.07
CA GLN A 23 -7.55 8.89 -9.32
C GLN A 23 -8.60 7.78 -9.52
N GLU A 24 -8.78 7.26 -10.73
CA GLU A 24 -9.68 6.14 -11.00
C GLU A 24 -9.27 4.87 -10.23
N ILE A 25 -7.96 4.58 -10.15
CA ILE A 25 -7.45 3.45 -9.36
C ILE A 25 -7.77 3.66 -7.88
N ARG A 26 -7.47 4.82 -7.34
CA ARG A 26 -7.74 5.16 -5.94
C ARG A 26 -9.23 5.06 -5.59
N ASP A 27 -10.10 5.60 -6.44
CA ASP A 27 -11.55 5.57 -6.24
C ASP A 27 -12.11 4.14 -6.29
N GLY A 28 -11.48 3.25 -7.08
CA GLY A 28 -11.84 1.84 -7.20
C GLY A 28 -11.35 0.95 -6.06
N LEU A 29 -10.46 1.45 -5.16
CA LEU A 29 -9.97 0.67 -4.03
C LEU A 29 -11.10 0.38 -3.01
N PRO A 30 -11.10 -0.82 -2.38
CA PRO A 30 -12.04 -1.14 -1.31
C PRO A 30 -11.94 -0.13 -0.16
N GLY A 31 -13.08 0.16 0.45
CA GLY A 31 -13.15 0.95 1.69
C GLY A 31 -12.99 0.07 2.93
N THR A 32 -12.95 0.72 4.10
CA THR A 32 -12.92 0.00 5.38
C THR A 32 -14.17 -0.82 5.66
N ASP A 33 -15.28 -0.50 5.00
CA ASP A 33 -16.55 -1.25 5.06
C ASP A 33 -16.49 -2.60 4.34
N ALA A 34 -15.50 -2.81 3.48
CA ALA A 34 -15.25 -4.08 2.80
C ALA A 34 -14.33 -5.02 3.60
N LEU A 35 -13.70 -4.54 4.67
CA LEU A 35 -12.79 -5.36 5.49
C LEU A 35 -13.53 -6.51 6.19
N PRO A 36 -12.86 -7.65 6.41
CA PRO A 36 -13.45 -8.79 7.12
C PRO A 36 -14.00 -8.42 8.50
N GLU A 37 -15.02 -9.14 8.94
CA GLU A 37 -15.57 -8.99 10.29
C GLU A 37 -14.50 -9.19 11.36
N GLY A 38 -14.52 -8.36 12.39
CA GLY A 38 -13.51 -8.37 13.46
C GLY A 38 -12.26 -7.51 13.17
N THR A 39 -12.14 -6.95 11.95
CA THR A 39 -11.05 -6.02 11.64
C THR A 39 -11.26 -4.68 12.34
N ILE A 40 -10.24 -4.22 13.05
CA ILE A 40 -10.21 -2.94 13.76
C ILE A 40 -8.95 -2.15 13.39
N GLN A 41 -8.96 -0.84 13.63
CA GLN A 41 -7.75 -0.05 13.54
C GLN A 41 -6.80 -0.43 14.68
N VAL A 42 -5.57 -0.84 14.31
CA VAL A 42 -4.55 -1.30 15.28
C VAL A 42 -3.38 -0.35 15.41
N SER A 43 -3.23 0.62 14.48
CA SER A 43 -2.24 1.69 14.59
C SER A 43 -2.80 3.04 14.13
N PRO A 44 -2.22 4.18 14.60
CA PRO A 44 -2.43 5.46 13.96
C PRO A 44 -1.81 5.46 12.55
N LEU A 45 -2.02 6.58 11.82
CA LEU A 45 -1.41 6.76 10.50
C LEU A 45 0.12 6.67 10.59
N VAL A 46 0.69 5.79 9.77
CA VAL A 46 2.14 5.63 9.59
C VAL A 46 2.51 6.24 8.23
N PRO A 47 3.48 7.17 8.19
CA PRO A 47 3.92 7.77 6.94
C PRO A 47 4.35 6.72 5.90
N GLY A 48 3.89 6.87 4.65
CA GLY A 48 4.19 5.93 3.57
C GLY A 48 3.39 4.63 3.60
N MET A 49 2.45 4.46 4.54
CA MET A 49 1.61 3.27 4.66
C MET A 49 0.13 3.61 4.87
N GLY A 50 -0.16 4.55 5.78
CA GLY A 50 -1.51 4.83 6.25
C GLY A 50 -1.78 4.26 7.63
N GLU A 51 -3.04 4.13 8.01
CA GLU A 51 -3.47 3.46 9.23
C GLU A 51 -3.43 1.95 9.05
N HIS A 52 -2.98 1.20 10.05
CA HIS A 52 -3.06 -0.26 10.00
C HIS A 52 -4.37 -0.75 10.61
N TRP A 53 -5.01 -1.65 9.88
CA TRP A 53 -6.25 -2.31 10.28
C TRP A 53 -6.07 -3.82 10.19
N ALA A 54 -6.43 -4.55 11.23
CA ALA A 54 -6.31 -6.02 11.27
C ALA A 54 -7.34 -6.63 12.22
N ASN A 55 -7.61 -7.91 12.05
CA ASN A 55 -8.19 -8.69 13.13
C ASN A 55 -7.07 -9.01 14.14
N PRO A 56 -7.21 -8.63 15.42
CA PRO A 56 -6.18 -8.91 16.44
C PRO A 56 -5.80 -10.39 16.56
N GLU A 57 -6.71 -11.31 16.20
CA GLU A 57 -6.44 -12.74 16.24
C GLU A 57 -5.47 -13.21 15.14
N ASP A 58 -5.33 -12.45 14.07
CA ASP A 58 -4.43 -12.76 12.95
C ASP A 58 -3.02 -12.19 13.16
N LEU A 59 -2.84 -11.34 14.17
CA LEU A 59 -1.55 -10.73 14.44
C LEU A 59 -0.59 -11.72 15.13
N PRO A 60 0.73 -11.60 14.89
CA PRO A 60 1.39 -10.56 14.09
C PRO A 60 1.44 -10.82 12.58
N LEU A 61 1.13 -12.02 12.10
CA LEU A 61 1.28 -12.37 10.69
C LEU A 61 0.46 -11.46 9.76
N GLY A 62 -0.79 -11.20 10.11
CA GLY A 62 -1.76 -10.54 9.23
C GLY A 62 -2.74 -11.53 8.56
N PRO A 63 -3.60 -11.04 7.65
CA PRO A 63 -3.45 -9.81 6.86
C PRO A 63 -3.60 -8.53 7.67
N ILE A 64 -2.75 -7.55 7.37
CA ILE A 64 -2.83 -6.19 7.88
C ILE A 64 -3.14 -5.28 6.69
N TYR A 65 -4.19 -4.50 6.80
CA TYR A 65 -4.65 -3.59 5.75
C TYR A 65 -4.14 -2.19 6.04
N CYS A 66 -3.39 -1.61 5.09
CA CYS A 66 -3.02 -0.21 5.19
C CYS A 66 -4.15 0.64 4.61
N VAL A 67 -4.64 1.56 5.41
CA VAL A 67 -5.77 2.41 5.03
C VAL A 67 -5.35 3.87 5.00
N HIS A 68 -5.63 4.54 3.90
CA HIS A 68 -5.45 5.98 3.77
C HIS A 68 -6.71 6.62 3.18
N GLU A 69 -7.21 7.67 3.84
CA GLU A 69 -8.46 8.34 3.46
C GLU A 69 -9.63 7.37 3.27
N GLY A 70 -9.70 6.33 4.14
CA GLY A 70 -10.76 5.33 4.13
C GLY A 70 -10.65 4.27 3.03
N LYS A 71 -9.53 4.22 2.28
CA LYS A 71 -9.28 3.26 1.21
C LYS A 71 -8.12 2.33 1.56
N VAL A 72 -8.23 1.06 1.19
CA VAL A 72 -7.16 0.06 1.35
C VAL A 72 -6.10 0.30 0.29
N VAL A 73 -4.95 0.83 0.69
CA VAL A 73 -3.85 1.21 -0.20
C VAL A 73 -2.70 0.21 -0.21
N CYS A 74 -2.63 -0.66 0.78
CA CYS A 74 -1.72 -1.80 0.77
C CYS A 74 -2.25 -2.98 1.59
N LEU A 75 -1.63 -4.14 1.40
CA LEU A 75 -1.80 -5.34 2.20
C LEU A 75 -0.43 -5.75 2.72
N GLU A 76 -0.34 -6.03 4.01
CA GLU A 76 0.91 -6.36 4.68
C GLU A 76 0.84 -7.71 5.39
N PHE A 77 1.98 -8.41 5.38
CA PHE A 77 2.23 -9.59 6.22
C PHE A 77 3.58 -9.41 6.94
N MET A 78 3.60 -9.65 8.25
CA MET A 78 4.82 -9.64 9.06
C MET A 78 5.27 -11.07 9.36
N MET A 79 6.52 -11.40 9.02
CA MET A 79 7.05 -12.77 9.15
C MET A 79 8.34 -12.76 9.96
N ALA A 80 8.33 -13.41 11.13
CA ALA A 80 9.51 -13.50 11.99
C ALA A 80 10.72 -14.09 11.26
N GLN A 81 11.88 -13.49 11.43
CA GLN A 81 13.14 -14.00 10.86
C GLN A 81 13.42 -15.44 11.30
N GLU A 82 13.11 -15.77 12.54
CA GLU A 82 13.26 -17.14 13.08
C GLU A 82 12.45 -18.15 12.27
N ASP A 83 11.20 -17.83 11.92
CA ASP A 83 10.33 -18.67 11.11
C ASP A 83 10.89 -18.89 9.70
N PHE A 84 11.43 -17.85 9.05
CA PHE A 84 12.14 -17.98 7.78
C PHE A 84 13.34 -18.91 7.89
N SER A 85 14.16 -18.71 8.94
CA SER A 85 15.37 -19.51 9.18
C SER A 85 15.04 -20.96 9.47
N ALA A 86 13.90 -21.23 10.10
CA ALA A 86 13.39 -22.57 10.36
C ALA A 86 12.74 -23.23 9.13
N GLY A 87 12.62 -22.50 8.00
CA GLY A 87 12.01 -23.01 6.79
C GLY A 87 10.48 -23.15 6.84
N LYS A 88 9.82 -22.37 7.71
CA LYS A 88 8.37 -22.29 7.79
C LYS A 88 7.79 -21.82 6.45
N SER A 89 6.68 -22.39 6.05
CA SER A 89 5.93 -22.04 4.87
C SER A 89 4.60 -21.40 5.24
N TRP A 90 4.17 -20.44 4.45
CA TRP A 90 2.86 -19.80 4.54
C TRP A 90 2.17 -19.94 3.19
N SER A 91 0.91 -20.32 3.21
CA SER A 91 0.08 -20.51 2.03
C SER A 91 -1.34 -20.01 2.30
N GLU A 92 -2.05 -19.70 1.23
CA GLU A 92 -3.44 -19.27 1.28
C GLU A 92 -3.66 -18.02 2.15
N LEU A 93 -2.65 -17.13 2.20
CA LEU A 93 -2.77 -15.85 2.89
C LEU A 93 -3.83 -15.00 2.21
N ALA A 94 -4.87 -14.67 2.96
CA ALA A 94 -6.04 -13.98 2.44
C ALA A 94 -5.82 -12.48 2.33
N GLY A 95 -6.51 -11.86 1.39
CA GLY A 95 -6.72 -10.42 1.30
C GLY A 95 -8.21 -10.09 1.46
N VAL A 96 -8.63 -8.97 0.91
CA VAL A 96 -10.03 -8.56 0.82
C VAL A 96 -10.50 -8.60 -0.63
N GLU A 97 -11.79 -8.88 -0.85
CA GLU A 97 -12.36 -8.88 -2.19
C GLU A 97 -12.31 -7.47 -2.82
N GLY A 98 -12.05 -7.41 -4.12
CA GLY A 98 -12.02 -6.16 -4.88
C GLY A 98 -10.66 -5.47 -4.90
N LEU A 99 -9.60 -6.06 -4.31
CA LEU A 99 -8.25 -5.53 -4.48
C LEU A 99 -7.80 -5.63 -5.95
N PRO A 100 -7.20 -4.57 -6.51
CA PRO A 100 -6.61 -4.61 -7.84
C PRO A 100 -5.32 -5.44 -7.84
N ALA A 101 -4.68 -5.55 -9.00
CA ALA A 101 -3.30 -6.04 -9.06
C ALA A 101 -2.38 -5.12 -8.25
N ALA A 102 -1.39 -5.71 -7.58
CA ALA A 102 -0.39 -4.91 -6.88
C ALA A 102 0.42 -4.07 -7.88
N ASP A 103 0.61 -2.80 -7.57
CA ASP A 103 1.51 -1.91 -8.32
C ASP A 103 2.96 -2.35 -8.10
N HIS A 104 3.34 -2.51 -6.82
CA HIS A 104 4.66 -3.00 -6.44
C HIS A 104 4.62 -3.72 -5.09
N VAL A 105 5.70 -4.46 -4.79
CA VAL A 105 5.88 -5.18 -3.53
C VAL A 105 7.20 -4.74 -2.89
N ASN A 106 7.14 -4.38 -1.63
CA ASN A 106 8.31 -4.14 -0.81
C ASN A 106 8.48 -5.26 0.22
N ILE A 107 9.72 -5.70 0.41
CA ILE A 107 10.10 -6.63 1.47
C ILE A 107 11.17 -5.93 2.30
N GLY A 108 10.79 -5.47 3.49
CA GLY A 108 11.65 -4.80 4.44
C GLY A 108 12.09 -5.74 5.56
N PHE A 109 13.32 -5.60 6.03
CA PHE A 109 13.81 -6.31 7.22
C PHE A 109 13.89 -5.34 8.40
N GLU A 110 13.15 -5.64 9.47
CA GLU A 110 13.14 -4.92 10.73
C GLU A 110 13.99 -5.68 11.76
N PRO A 111 15.30 -5.35 11.88
CA PRO A 111 16.25 -6.15 12.67
C PRO A 111 15.99 -6.10 14.18
N GLN A 112 15.28 -5.12 14.67
CA GLN A 112 14.92 -4.94 16.08
C GLN A 112 13.42 -4.95 16.31
N GLY A 113 12.64 -5.12 15.24
CA GLY A 113 11.19 -4.95 15.27
C GLY A 113 10.79 -3.48 15.45
N HIS A 114 9.52 -3.29 15.70
CA HIS A 114 8.91 -1.99 15.98
C HIS A 114 7.83 -2.13 17.07
N GLU A 115 7.22 -1.02 17.48
CA GLU A 115 6.13 -1.03 18.47
C GLU A 115 5.03 -1.99 18.07
N GLY A 116 4.68 -2.88 18.99
CA GLY A 116 3.66 -3.92 18.81
C GLY A 116 4.21 -5.24 18.25
N TYR A 117 5.44 -5.26 17.72
CA TYR A 117 6.12 -6.49 17.30
C TYR A 117 7.64 -6.36 17.41
N GLU A 118 8.18 -6.47 18.61
CA GLU A 118 9.60 -6.20 18.96
C GLU A 118 10.51 -7.41 18.73
N VAL A 119 10.30 -8.16 17.65
CA VAL A 119 11.20 -9.26 17.24
C VAL A 119 11.73 -8.99 15.84
N PRO A 120 12.93 -9.51 15.48
CA PRO A 120 13.41 -9.42 14.10
C PRO A 120 12.44 -10.08 13.14
N HIS A 121 11.95 -9.35 12.15
CA HIS A 121 10.97 -9.85 11.19
C HIS A 121 11.10 -9.17 9.81
N TYR A 122 10.37 -9.72 8.85
CA TYR A 122 10.19 -9.12 7.54
C TYR A 122 8.76 -8.62 7.40
N ASP A 123 8.64 -7.38 6.91
CA ASP A 123 7.39 -6.79 6.46
C ASP A 123 7.28 -6.97 4.95
N ILE A 124 6.19 -7.55 4.50
CA ILE A 124 5.89 -7.76 3.09
C ILE A 124 4.67 -6.91 2.75
N HIS A 125 4.91 -5.78 2.10
CA HIS A 125 3.86 -4.85 1.68
C HIS A 125 3.54 -5.03 0.20
N MET A 126 2.29 -5.25 -0.12
CA MET A 126 1.75 -5.20 -1.49
C MET A 126 0.97 -3.91 -1.64
N TYR A 127 1.52 -2.96 -2.40
CA TYR A 127 0.93 -1.65 -2.61
C TYR A 127 0.05 -1.61 -3.86
N PHE A 128 -1.06 -0.88 -3.77
CA PHE A 128 -2.04 -0.73 -4.86
C PHE A 128 -2.02 0.69 -5.47
N LEU A 129 -1.17 1.55 -4.97
CA LEU A 129 -0.87 2.88 -5.47
C LEU A 129 0.59 2.96 -5.92
N SER A 130 0.92 3.94 -6.75
CA SER A 130 2.30 4.19 -7.18
C SER A 130 3.22 4.59 -6.02
N PRO A 131 4.55 4.39 -6.15
CA PRO A 131 5.51 4.83 -5.14
C PRO A 131 5.41 6.31 -4.80
N GLU A 132 5.07 7.18 -5.77
CA GLU A 132 4.89 8.61 -5.56
C GLU A 132 3.67 8.91 -4.68
N GLU A 133 2.56 8.21 -4.90
CA GLU A 133 1.35 8.36 -4.10
C GLU A 133 1.55 7.84 -2.68
N ILE A 134 2.22 6.70 -2.51
CA ILE A 134 2.58 6.14 -1.20
C ILE A 134 3.48 7.11 -0.44
N ALA A 135 4.50 7.69 -1.07
CA ALA A 135 5.39 8.66 -0.45
C ALA A 135 4.69 9.99 -0.05
N ALA A 136 3.51 10.26 -0.59
CA ALA A 136 2.71 11.42 -0.24
C ALA A 136 1.88 11.24 1.06
N ILE A 137 1.73 10.03 1.57
CA ILE A 137 1.07 9.72 2.84
C ILE A 137 1.98 10.18 3.98
N LYS A 138 1.53 11.18 4.78
CA LYS A 138 2.32 11.80 5.84
C LYS A 138 1.50 12.03 7.09
#